data_0a2b6488b1114625096dce6c660a7dea
#
_entry.id   0a2b6488b1114625096dce6c660a7dea
#
_cell.length_a   1.000
_cell.length_b   1.000
_cell.length_c   1.000
_cell.angle_alpha   90.00
_cell.angle_beta   90.00
_cell.angle_gamma   90.00
#
_symmetry.space_group_name_H-M   'P 1'
#
loop_
_entity.id
_entity.type
_entity.pdbx_description
1 polymer ?
#
loop_
_entity_poly.entity_id
_entity_poly.type
_entity_poly.pdbx_seq_one_letter_code
_entity_poly.pdbx_strand_id
1 'polypeptide(L)' 'MANTVQAKKRARQAEVHRARNVGQRTEMRNRIKKVRTAIAAKDKSAAQLAFREAASTIDRLVGKGLVH' A
#
# COMPACT_ATOMS: atom_id res chain seq x y z
N MET A 1 27.16 -6.93 -25.26
CA MET A 1 26.17 -6.00 -25.79
C MET A 1 25.62 -5.12 -24.69
N ALA A 2 25.65 -3.82 -24.92
CA ALA A 2 25.17 -2.83 -23.94
C ALA A 2 23.69 -3.05 -23.59
N ASN A 3 22.86 -3.45 -24.58
CA ASN A 3 21.44 -3.66 -24.39
C ASN A 3 21.10 -4.75 -23.36
N THR A 4 21.91 -5.81 -23.28
CA THR A 4 21.70 -6.90 -22.34
C THR A 4 21.91 -6.45 -20.90
N VAL A 5 22.95 -5.65 -20.67
CA VAL A 5 23.26 -5.11 -19.32
C VAL A 5 22.16 -4.16 -18.87
N GLN A 6 21.71 -3.28 -19.76
CA GLN A 6 20.61 -2.35 -19.45
C GLN A 6 19.30 -3.08 -19.22
N ALA A 7 19.01 -4.12 -19.99
CA ALA A 7 17.81 -4.92 -19.80
C ALA A 7 17.80 -5.62 -18.44
N LYS A 8 18.93 -6.17 -18.01
CA LYS A 8 19.06 -6.78 -16.68
C LYS A 8 18.86 -5.78 -15.56
N LYS A 9 19.42 -4.57 -15.70
CA LYS A 9 19.27 -3.50 -14.74
C LYS A 9 17.80 -3.07 -14.62
N ARG A 10 17.13 -2.89 -15.78
CA ARG A 10 15.70 -2.53 -15.80
C ARG A 10 14.84 -3.60 -15.17
N ALA A 11 15.14 -4.88 -15.43
CA ALA A 11 14.41 -5.98 -14.84
C ALA A 11 14.54 -5.98 -13.31
N ARG A 12 15.75 -5.76 -12.78
CA ARG A 12 15.97 -5.66 -11.34
C ARG A 12 15.22 -4.48 -10.73
N GLN A 13 15.27 -3.32 -11.37
CA GLN A 13 14.55 -2.14 -10.90
C GLN A 13 13.05 -2.37 -10.91
N ALA A 14 12.52 -3.00 -11.96
CA ALA A 14 11.10 -3.33 -12.06
C ALA A 14 10.67 -4.27 -10.92
N GLU A 15 11.49 -5.26 -10.59
CA GLU A 15 11.19 -6.18 -9.48
C GLU A 15 11.19 -5.47 -8.12
N VAL A 16 12.17 -4.60 -7.88
CA VAL A 16 12.23 -3.81 -6.65
C VAL A 16 11.01 -2.92 -6.50
N HIS A 17 10.63 -2.21 -7.57
CA HIS A 17 9.43 -1.37 -7.58
C HIS A 17 8.16 -2.18 -7.37
N ARG A 18 8.06 -3.33 -8.03
CA ARG A 18 6.93 -4.22 -7.91
C ARG A 18 6.76 -4.72 -6.47
N ALA A 19 7.85 -5.18 -5.85
CA ALA A 19 7.82 -5.65 -4.47
C ALA A 19 7.37 -4.53 -3.52
N ARG A 20 7.88 -3.31 -3.71
CA ARG A 20 7.48 -2.15 -2.92
C ARG A 20 5.99 -1.84 -3.10
N ASN A 21 5.50 -1.85 -4.34
CA ASN A 21 4.11 -1.55 -4.64
C ASN A 21 3.17 -2.60 -4.04
N VAL A 22 3.54 -3.88 -4.11
CA VAL A 22 2.77 -4.97 -3.50
C VAL A 22 2.71 -4.79 -1.99
N GLY A 23 3.84 -4.46 -1.35
CA GLY A 23 3.89 -4.21 0.09
C GLY A 23 3.00 -3.05 0.51
N GLN A 24 3.02 -1.94 -0.23
CA GLN A 24 2.21 -0.78 0.07
C GLN A 24 0.71 -1.04 -0.14
N ARG A 25 0.34 -1.78 -1.18
CA ARG A 25 -1.05 -2.18 -1.39
C ARG A 25 -1.54 -3.11 -0.29
N THR A 26 -0.69 -4.02 0.17
CA THR A 26 -1.00 -4.91 1.28
C THR A 26 -1.22 -4.11 2.57
N GLU A 27 -0.38 -3.11 2.84
CA GLU A 27 -0.55 -2.20 3.97
C GLU A 27 -1.91 -1.51 3.93
N MET A 28 -2.28 -0.96 2.78
CA MET A 28 -3.58 -0.32 2.58
C MET A 28 -4.74 -1.27 2.87
N ARG A 29 -4.69 -2.48 2.31
CA ARG A 29 -5.73 -3.51 2.54
C ARG A 29 -5.84 -3.88 4.01
N ASN A 30 -4.72 -4.01 4.70
CA ASN A 30 -4.69 -4.33 6.12
C ASN A 30 -5.30 -3.20 6.96
N ARG A 31 -5.05 -1.94 6.61
CA ARG A 31 -5.66 -0.79 7.28
C ARG A 31 -7.18 -0.77 7.10
N ILE A 32 -7.65 -1.02 5.90
CA ILE A 32 -9.09 -1.11 5.60
C ILE A 32 -9.74 -2.27 6.36
N LYS A 33 -9.05 -3.42 6.42
CA LYS A 33 -9.51 -4.59 7.17
C LYS A 33 -9.67 -4.29 8.65
N LYS A 34 -8.73 -3.53 9.24
CA LYS A 34 -8.84 -3.10 10.64
C LYS A 34 -10.08 -2.25 10.89
N VAL A 35 -10.39 -1.32 9.99
CA VAL A 35 -11.61 -0.51 10.08
C VAL A 35 -12.85 -1.41 10.08
N ARG A 36 -12.94 -2.34 9.13
CA ARG A 36 -14.07 -3.27 9.02
C ARG A 36 -14.22 -4.13 10.28
N THR A 37 -13.10 -4.62 10.81
CA THR A 37 -13.10 -5.44 12.03
C THR A 37 -13.60 -4.63 13.22
N ALA A 38 -13.17 -3.39 13.37
CA ALA A 38 -13.61 -2.53 14.46
C ALA A 38 -15.11 -2.19 14.34
N ILE A 39 -15.60 -1.96 13.14
CA ILE A 39 -17.03 -1.72 12.89
C ILE A 39 -17.86 -2.97 13.25
N ALA A 40 -17.39 -4.15 12.82
CA ALA A 40 -18.06 -5.40 13.13
C ALA A 40 -18.11 -5.68 14.64
N ALA A 41 -17.08 -5.28 15.37
CA ALA A 41 -17.02 -5.38 16.83
C ALA A 41 -17.85 -4.31 17.54
N LYS A 42 -18.44 -3.35 16.81
CA LYS A 42 -19.20 -2.23 17.33
C LYS A 42 -18.40 -1.34 18.31
N ASP A 43 -17.08 -1.30 18.11
CA ASP A 43 -16.20 -0.45 18.90
C ASP A 43 -15.96 0.86 18.15
N LYS A 44 -16.73 1.88 18.53
CA LYS A 44 -16.71 3.19 17.89
C LYS A 44 -15.34 3.86 17.98
N SER A 45 -14.72 3.81 19.17
CA SER A 45 -13.42 4.44 19.38
C SER A 45 -12.33 3.78 18.54
N ALA A 46 -12.30 2.46 18.51
CA ALA A 46 -11.34 1.70 17.69
C ALA A 46 -11.59 1.94 16.19
N ALA A 47 -12.85 2.01 15.77
CA ALA A 47 -13.21 2.28 14.38
C ALA A 47 -12.75 3.67 13.95
N GLN A 48 -12.92 4.69 14.77
CA GLN A 48 -12.46 6.05 14.47
C GLN A 48 -10.95 6.13 14.36
N LEU A 49 -10.23 5.50 15.28
CA LEU A 49 -8.76 5.46 15.23
C LEU A 49 -8.26 4.72 13.99
N ALA A 50 -8.82 3.55 13.72
CA ALA A 50 -8.48 2.75 12.55
C ALA A 50 -8.79 3.50 11.25
N PHE A 51 -9.90 4.23 11.21
CA PHE A 51 -10.27 5.05 10.05
C PHE A 51 -9.24 6.16 9.79
N ARG A 52 -8.80 6.87 10.83
CA ARG A 52 -7.79 7.91 10.70
C ARG A 52 -6.48 7.35 10.15
N GLU A 53 -6.04 6.20 10.67
CA GLU A 53 -4.84 5.53 10.18
C GLU A 53 -4.99 5.09 8.72
N ALA A 54 -6.15 4.53 8.35
CA ALA A 54 -6.43 4.11 6.99
C ALA A 54 -6.45 5.31 6.04
N ALA A 55 -7.10 6.40 6.40
CA ALA A 55 -7.16 7.62 5.59
C ALA A 55 -5.76 8.19 5.34
N SER A 56 -4.93 8.26 6.38
CA SER A 56 -3.55 8.73 6.27
C SER A 56 -2.73 7.84 5.31
N THR A 57 -2.86 6.53 5.42
CA THR A 57 -2.18 5.58 4.54
C THR A 57 -2.63 5.71 3.09
N ILE A 58 -3.94 5.82 2.87
CA ILE A 58 -4.50 5.97 1.52
C ILE A 58 -4.04 7.28 0.89
N ASP A 59 -4.08 8.39 1.62
CA ASP A 59 -3.63 9.69 1.14
C ASP A 59 -2.16 9.66 0.73
N ARG A 60 -1.32 9.01 1.51
CA ARG A 60 0.10 8.83 1.20
C ARG A 60 0.28 8.03 -0.09
N LEU A 61 -0.46 6.94 -0.27
CA LEU A 61 -0.35 6.08 -1.44
C LEU A 61 -0.92 6.75 -2.70
N VAL A 62 -1.98 7.54 -2.57
CA VAL A 62 -2.51 8.35 -3.67
C VAL A 62 -1.46 9.36 -4.13
N GLY A 63 -0.78 10.02 -3.19
CA GLY A 63 0.31 10.95 -3.49
C GLY A 63 1.47 10.30 -4.23
N LYS A 64 1.69 9.00 -4.02
CA LYS A 64 2.72 8.23 -4.74
C LYS A 64 2.25 7.67 -6.08
N GLY A 65 0.98 7.87 -6.44
CA GLY A 65 0.42 7.39 -7.70
C GLY A 65 0.10 5.90 -7.74
N LEU A 66 0.05 5.24 -6.58
CA LEU A 66 -0.26 3.80 -6.48
C LEU A 66 -1.75 3.49 -6.47
N VAL A 67 -2.56 4.48 -6.12
CA VAL A 67 -4.02 4.38 -6.06
C VAL A 67 -4.60 5.61 -6.74
N HIS A 68 -5.63 5.40 -7.50
CA HIS A 68 -6.35 6.47 -8.22
C HIS A 68 -7.73 6.71 -7.63
#